data_f6c9a52b9d32d749b79653379e84783d
#
_entry.id   f6c9a52b9d32d749b79653379e84783d
#
_cell.length_a   1.000
_cell.length_b   1.000
_cell.length_c   1.000
_cell.angle_alpha   90.00
_cell.angle_beta   90.00
_cell.angle_gamma   90.00
#
_symmetry.space_group_name_H-M   'P 1'
#
loop_
_entity.id
_entity.type
_entity.pdbx_description
1 polymer ?
#
loop_
_entity_poly.entity_id
_entity_poly.type
_entity_poly.pdbx_seq_one_letter_code
_entity_poly.pdbx_strand_id
1 'polypeptide(L)'
;MKKILLIPDSFKGTMSSMEICSIMEESIHHHYPDAEVVSIPVADGGEGSVDAFLEALGGEKVSVKAQDPYGREINSFYGILPDGTAVIEMAAAAGLPLVGENRRAEKTTTYGVGQLIDDALRNKCKKLIVGLGGSATNEGGCGAAAALGVRFINSKNESFVPVGETLKDIAAIDASGINPLLREVPIVTMCDIDNPLCGPHGASAVFGPQKGADEGCIKMLDAGLYHMSEIIKRDLDKDVLNLPGSGAAGGMGGGMAAFFNSTLQPGIETVLDTVHFNNLLEGADLIISGEGKIDTQSLRGKVVIGVARRAKKSSVPLIAVVGDIGSDIQKAYEEGVTGIFSINRVALPYEQIKLRAKDDLRLTIDNIMYFMKHMR
;
A
#
# COMPACT_ATOMS: atom_id res chain seq x y z
N MET A 1 32.80 2.53 -4.58
CA MET A 1 31.47 3.15 -4.46
C MET A 1 31.43 3.91 -3.16
N LYS A 2 30.79 5.07 -3.16
CA LYS A 2 30.70 5.95 -1.97
C LYS A 2 29.28 5.99 -1.40
N LYS A 3 28.27 5.97 -2.28
CA LYS A 3 26.86 6.06 -1.87
C LYS A 3 26.01 5.04 -2.63
N ILE A 4 25.26 4.21 -1.91
CA ILE A 4 24.40 3.17 -2.45
C ILE A 4 22.99 3.34 -1.86
N LEU A 5 21.96 3.30 -2.70
CA LEU A 5 20.57 3.35 -2.27
C LEU A 5 19.96 1.95 -2.35
N LEU A 6 19.33 1.49 -1.27
CA LEU A 6 18.59 0.24 -1.19
C LEU A 6 17.09 0.53 -1.13
N ILE A 7 16.33 0.06 -2.12
CA ILE A 7 14.88 0.32 -2.21
C ILE A 7 14.17 -0.98 -2.64
N PRO A 8 14.20 -2.03 -1.82
CA PRO A 8 13.52 -3.28 -2.11
C PRO A 8 12.08 -3.29 -1.59
N ASP A 9 11.20 -4.00 -2.30
CA ASP A 9 9.95 -4.52 -1.77
C ASP A 9 10.20 -5.82 -0.98
N SER A 10 9.21 -6.28 -0.24
CA SER A 10 9.21 -7.57 0.43
C SER A 10 9.24 -8.74 -0.57
N PHE A 11 9.91 -9.82 -0.21
CA PHE A 11 9.77 -11.09 -0.93
C PHE A 11 8.68 -11.90 -0.23
N LYS A 12 7.44 -11.73 -0.72
CA LYS A 12 6.23 -12.24 -0.06
C LYS A 12 6.38 -13.71 0.34
N GLY A 13 6.14 -13.99 1.62
CA GLY A 13 6.27 -15.32 2.21
C GLY A 13 7.68 -15.76 2.59
N THR A 14 8.72 -14.90 2.38
CA THR A 14 10.12 -15.22 2.71
C THR A 14 10.82 -14.17 3.56
N MET A 15 10.81 -12.90 3.14
CA MET A 15 11.54 -11.80 3.82
C MET A 15 10.76 -10.50 3.73
N SER A 16 10.75 -9.70 4.80
CA SER A 16 10.31 -8.32 4.78
C SER A 16 11.31 -7.42 4.03
N SER A 17 10.85 -6.26 3.57
CA SER A 17 11.72 -5.25 2.94
C SER A 17 12.83 -4.78 3.87
N MET A 18 12.56 -4.66 5.19
CA MET A 18 13.56 -4.33 6.21
C MET A 18 14.64 -5.41 6.34
N GLU A 19 14.25 -6.69 6.41
CA GLU A 19 15.22 -7.80 6.45
C GLU A 19 16.09 -7.83 5.19
N ILE A 20 15.50 -7.55 4.02
CA ILE A 20 16.23 -7.48 2.75
C ILE A 20 17.25 -6.34 2.78
N CYS A 21 16.85 -5.14 3.23
CA CYS A 21 17.77 -4.01 3.40
C CYS A 21 18.95 -4.37 4.31
N SER A 22 18.68 -4.94 5.50
CA SER A 22 19.72 -5.33 6.46
C SER A 22 20.73 -6.32 5.87
N ILE A 23 20.26 -7.37 5.19
CA ILE A 23 21.13 -8.37 4.55
C ILE A 23 21.98 -7.74 3.43
N MET A 24 21.37 -6.88 2.61
CA MET A 24 22.07 -6.18 1.55
C MET A 24 23.15 -5.23 2.08
N GLU A 25 22.82 -4.46 3.12
CA GLU A 25 23.71 -3.52 3.77
C GLU A 25 24.93 -4.21 4.39
N GLU A 26 24.72 -5.30 5.15
CA GLU A 26 25.80 -6.14 5.67
C GLU A 26 26.77 -6.61 4.58
N SER A 27 26.23 -7.16 3.46
CA SER A 27 27.04 -7.63 2.33
C SER A 27 27.78 -6.48 1.63
N ILE A 28 27.16 -5.31 1.50
CA ILE A 28 27.80 -4.13 0.89
C ILE A 28 28.98 -3.68 1.76
N HIS A 29 28.81 -3.53 3.07
CA HIS A 29 29.86 -3.10 3.98
C HIS A 29 31.02 -4.09 4.05
N HIS A 30 30.78 -5.38 3.83
CA HIS A 30 31.87 -6.37 3.71
C HIS A 30 32.85 -6.04 2.57
N HIS A 31 32.35 -5.53 1.43
CA HIS A 31 33.16 -5.19 0.26
C HIS A 31 33.56 -3.71 0.19
N TYR A 32 32.71 -2.81 0.71
CA TYR A 32 32.86 -1.36 0.71
C TYR A 32 32.58 -0.81 2.11
N PRO A 33 33.52 -0.96 3.07
CA PRO A 33 33.29 -0.59 4.47
C PRO A 33 32.92 0.87 4.69
N ASP A 34 33.44 1.76 3.83
CA ASP A 34 33.25 3.21 3.95
C ASP A 34 32.07 3.73 3.08
N ALA A 35 31.28 2.86 2.50
CA ALA A 35 30.13 3.28 1.68
C ALA A 35 29.00 3.82 2.57
N GLU A 36 28.44 4.95 2.19
CA GLU A 36 27.15 5.40 2.69
C GLU A 36 26.05 4.52 2.09
N VAL A 37 25.33 3.78 2.90
CA VAL A 37 24.17 2.98 2.48
C VAL A 37 22.91 3.63 3.00
N VAL A 38 21.99 4.01 2.11
CA VAL A 38 20.70 4.57 2.46
C VAL A 38 19.63 3.51 2.19
N SER A 39 19.09 2.95 3.26
CA SER A 39 18.08 1.90 3.22
C SER A 39 16.67 2.48 3.28
N ILE A 40 15.85 2.20 2.26
CA ILE A 40 14.47 2.66 2.12
C ILE A 40 13.60 1.42 1.90
N PRO A 41 13.19 0.73 2.97
CA PRO A 41 12.29 -0.40 2.85
C PRO A 41 10.94 0.06 2.28
N VAL A 42 10.46 -0.62 1.24
CA VAL A 42 9.18 -0.28 0.61
C VAL A 42 8.09 -1.22 1.12
N ALA A 43 6.88 -0.68 1.26
CA ALA A 43 5.68 -1.44 1.50
C ALA A 43 4.57 -0.98 0.53
N ASP A 44 3.70 -1.90 0.16
CA ASP A 44 2.64 -1.72 -0.84
C ASP A 44 1.36 -1.06 -0.29
N GLY A 45 1.46 -0.37 0.86
CA GLY A 45 0.31 0.21 1.55
C GLY A 45 -0.47 -0.79 2.39
N GLY A 46 0.02 -2.03 2.54
CA GLY A 46 -0.52 -3.05 3.42
C GLY A 46 0.13 -3.06 4.80
N GLU A 47 0.07 -4.22 5.46
CA GLU A 47 0.72 -4.45 6.77
C GLU A 47 2.22 -4.16 6.71
N GLY A 48 2.73 -3.46 7.74
CA GLY A 48 4.13 -3.07 7.86
C GLY A 48 4.50 -1.78 7.13
N SER A 49 3.55 -1.11 6.47
CA SER A 49 3.83 0.17 5.80
C SER A 49 4.23 1.25 6.79
N VAL A 50 3.58 1.33 7.95
CA VAL A 50 3.94 2.27 9.01
C VAL A 50 5.37 2.04 9.47
N ASP A 51 5.74 0.79 9.75
CA ASP A 51 7.08 0.45 10.23
C ASP A 51 8.15 0.75 9.15
N ALA A 52 7.85 0.49 7.88
CA ALA A 52 8.76 0.81 6.77
C ALA A 52 9.02 2.32 6.62
N PHE A 53 7.98 3.15 6.73
CA PHE A 53 8.17 4.62 6.71
C PHE A 53 8.93 5.13 7.93
N LEU A 54 8.64 4.61 9.13
CA LEU A 54 9.35 5.01 10.36
C LEU A 54 10.81 4.57 10.34
N GLU A 55 11.13 3.41 9.78
CA GLU A 55 12.51 2.95 9.60
C GLU A 55 13.27 3.84 8.61
N ALA A 56 12.65 4.19 7.50
CA ALA A 56 13.30 5.00 6.47
C ALA A 56 13.52 6.47 6.87
N LEU A 57 12.60 7.05 7.63
CA LEU A 57 12.55 8.50 7.87
C LEU A 57 12.60 8.90 9.34
N GLY A 58 12.53 7.93 10.25
CA GLY A 58 12.33 8.20 11.68
C GLY A 58 10.89 8.64 11.98
N GLY A 59 10.67 9.03 13.21
CA GLY A 59 9.35 9.44 13.70
C GLY A 59 8.89 8.59 14.86
N GLU A 60 7.57 8.56 15.11
CA GLU A 60 7.01 7.82 16.22
C GLU A 60 5.75 7.02 15.81
N LYS A 61 5.55 5.88 16.47
CA LYS A 61 4.34 5.08 16.35
C LYS A 61 3.35 5.51 17.43
N VAL A 62 2.18 5.98 17.04
CA VAL A 62 1.10 6.44 17.91
C VAL A 62 0.10 5.32 18.10
N SER A 63 -0.17 4.94 19.36
CA SER A 63 -1.19 3.95 19.70
C SER A 63 -2.55 4.60 19.92
N VAL A 64 -3.60 4.02 19.33
CA VAL A 64 -4.97 4.57 19.35
C VAL A 64 -5.96 3.44 19.67
N LYS A 65 -6.95 3.73 20.50
CA LYS A 65 -8.13 2.86 20.63
C LYS A 65 -9.05 3.09 19.43
N ALA A 66 -9.31 2.03 18.69
CA ALA A 66 -10.14 2.05 17.50
C ALA A 66 -11.06 0.81 17.47
N GLN A 67 -12.00 0.80 16.54
CA GLN A 67 -12.82 -0.37 16.28
C GLN A 67 -12.16 -1.29 15.24
N ASP A 68 -12.32 -2.60 15.46
CA ASP A 68 -11.99 -3.60 14.46
C ASP A 68 -13.10 -3.69 13.37
N PRO A 69 -12.94 -4.55 12.32
CA PRO A 69 -13.94 -4.68 11.27
C PRO A 69 -15.34 -5.07 11.74
N TYR A 70 -15.50 -5.61 12.95
CA TYR A 70 -16.79 -5.99 13.54
C TYR A 70 -17.26 -5.03 14.64
N GLY A 71 -16.64 -3.86 14.78
CA GLY A 71 -17.01 -2.83 15.75
C GLY A 71 -16.53 -3.09 17.18
N ARG A 72 -15.62 -4.06 17.41
CA ARG A 72 -15.04 -4.35 18.73
C ARG A 72 -13.86 -3.41 18.98
N GLU A 73 -13.71 -2.92 20.23
CA GLU A 73 -12.58 -2.08 20.60
C GLU A 73 -11.26 -2.86 20.53
N ILE A 74 -10.25 -2.28 19.86
CA ILE A 74 -8.88 -2.79 19.78
C ILE A 74 -7.89 -1.67 20.05
N ASN A 75 -6.65 -2.05 20.39
CA ASN A 75 -5.52 -1.16 20.32
C ASN A 75 -4.96 -1.22 18.88
N SER A 76 -5.02 -0.11 18.19
CA SER A 76 -4.50 0.08 16.85
C SER A 76 -3.39 1.14 16.87
N PHE A 77 -2.86 1.52 15.72
CA PHE A 77 -1.74 2.45 15.61
C PHE A 77 -1.68 3.13 14.24
N TYR A 78 -0.90 4.22 14.19
CA TYR A 78 -0.41 4.85 12.97
C TYR A 78 0.98 5.45 13.24
N GLY A 79 1.69 5.92 12.20
CA GLY A 79 2.99 6.58 12.32
C GLY A 79 2.89 8.07 12.12
N ILE A 80 3.71 8.87 12.83
CA ILE A 80 3.94 10.29 12.55
C ILE A 80 5.40 10.48 12.19
N LEU A 81 5.66 10.96 10.98
CA LEU A 81 6.99 11.29 10.47
C LEU A 81 7.48 12.65 10.98
N PRO A 82 8.81 12.93 10.96
CA PRO A 82 9.36 14.18 11.47
C PRO A 82 8.82 15.46 10.81
N ASP A 83 8.36 15.37 9.56
CA ASP A 83 7.75 16.50 8.82
C ASP A 83 6.29 16.76 9.20
N GLY A 84 5.70 15.89 10.04
CA GLY A 84 4.29 15.94 10.46
C GLY A 84 3.36 15.16 9.53
N THR A 85 3.87 14.35 8.60
CA THR A 85 3.06 13.42 7.81
C THR A 85 2.61 12.25 8.69
N ALA A 86 1.30 11.97 8.73
CA ALA A 86 0.78 10.77 9.36
C ALA A 86 0.61 9.65 8.32
N VAL A 87 1.11 8.45 8.63
CA VAL A 87 1.02 7.24 7.81
C VAL A 87 0.06 6.27 8.48
N ILE A 88 -1.01 5.91 7.82
CA ILE A 88 -2.05 5.00 8.30
C ILE A 88 -2.11 3.80 7.35
N GLU A 89 -1.94 2.60 7.88
CA GLU A 89 -2.30 1.38 7.17
C GLU A 89 -3.71 0.95 7.58
N MET A 90 -4.63 0.86 6.63
CA MET A 90 -6.00 0.47 6.97
C MET A 90 -6.08 -0.91 7.61
N ALA A 91 -5.14 -1.79 7.32
CA ALA A 91 -5.05 -3.13 7.89
C ALA A 91 -4.94 -3.12 9.42
N ALA A 92 -4.41 -2.04 10.03
CA ALA A 92 -4.29 -1.89 11.48
C ALA A 92 -5.65 -1.78 12.20
N ALA A 93 -6.73 -1.41 11.49
CA ALA A 93 -8.09 -1.33 12.04
C ALA A 93 -9.14 -2.07 11.20
N ALA A 94 -8.86 -2.38 9.93
CA ALA A 94 -9.81 -3.03 9.02
C ALA A 94 -9.17 -4.18 8.20
N GLY A 95 -8.13 -4.81 8.73
CA GLY A 95 -7.35 -5.85 8.06
C GLY A 95 -7.92 -7.27 8.18
N LEU A 96 -7.53 -8.13 7.23
CA LEU A 96 -7.89 -9.56 7.23
C LEU A 96 -7.47 -10.32 8.50
N PRO A 97 -6.30 -10.07 9.13
CA PRO A 97 -5.95 -10.75 10.37
C PRO A 97 -6.92 -10.49 11.53
N LEU A 98 -7.57 -9.32 11.55
CA LEU A 98 -8.52 -8.96 12.62
C LEU A 98 -9.85 -9.73 12.55
N VAL A 99 -10.21 -10.26 11.37
CA VAL A 99 -11.45 -11.04 11.17
C VAL A 99 -11.25 -12.54 11.36
N GLY A 100 -9.98 -13.02 11.36
CA GLY A 100 -9.66 -14.44 11.54
C GLY A 100 -10.23 -15.33 10.42
N GLU A 101 -10.68 -16.54 10.80
CA GLU A 101 -11.22 -17.53 9.85
C GLU A 101 -12.69 -17.27 9.48
N ASN A 102 -13.47 -16.70 10.36
CA ASN A 102 -14.89 -16.41 10.14
C ASN A 102 -15.09 -15.08 9.39
N ARG A 103 -14.67 -15.07 8.14
CA ARG A 103 -14.70 -13.89 7.27
C ARG A 103 -16.10 -13.63 6.75
N ARG A 104 -16.57 -12.40 6.93
CA ARG A 104 -17.90 -11.97 6.53
C ARG A 104 -17.85 -10.55 5.95
N ALA A 105 -17.39 -10.46 4.69
CA ALA A 105 -17.20 -9.19 4.00
C ALA A 105 -18.42 -8.26 4.06
N GLU A 106 -19.61 -8.84 4.09
CA GLU A 106 -20.88 -8.12 4.14
C GLU A 106 -21.18 -7.45 5.50
N LYS A 107 -20.45 -7.85 6.56
CA LYS A 107 -20.65 -7.36 7.94
C LYS A 107 -19.55 -6.44 8.44
N THR A 108 -18.50 -6.28 7.68
CA THR A 108 -17.30 -5.53 8.11
C THR A 108 -17.40 -4.06 7.81
N THR A 109 -16.71 -3.24 8.61
CA THR A 109 -16.68 -1.78 8.51
C THR A 109 -15.25 -1.23 8.54
N THR A 110 -15.05 -0.09 7.90
CA THR A 110 -13.82 0.73 7.98
C THR A 110 -13.89 1.80 9.07
N TYR A 111 -14.86 1.74 9.98
CA TYR A 111 -15.08 2.79 11.00
C TYR A 111 -13.81 3.06 11.82
N GLY A 112 -13.08 2.03 12.21
CA GLY A 112 -11.82 2.15 12.93
C GLY A 112 -10.74 2.90 12.13
N VAL A 113 -10.70 2.75 10.81
CA VAL A 113 -9.77 3.52 9.96
C VAL A 113 -10.09 5.01 10.04
N GLY A 114 -11.38 5.38 10.01
CA GLY A 114 -11.82 6.75 10.22
C GLY A 114 -11.41 7.30 11.59
N GLN A 115 -11.43 6.47 12.65
CA GLN A 115 -10.95 6.85 13.98
C GLN A 115 -9.44 7.12 13.99
N LEU A 116 -8.62 6.33 13.27
CA LEU A 116 -7.18 6.59 13.13
C LEU A 116 -6.94 7.92 12.39
N ILE A 117 -7.71 8.20 11.33
CA ILE A 117 -7.63 9.46 10.60
C ILE A 117 -8.02 10.64 11.52
N ASP A 118 -9.10 10.53 12.28
CA ASP A 118 -9.55 11.58 13.20
C ASP A 118 -8.51 11.88 14.29
N ASP A 119 -7.88 10.83 14.86
CA ASP A 119 -6.82 10.99 15.85
C ASP A 119 -5.58 11.68 15.26
N ALA A 120 -5.15 11.28 14.05
CA ALA A 120 -4.03 11.92 13.35
C ALA A 120 -4.30 13.42 13.07
N LEU A 121 -5.53 13.76 12.67
CA LEU A 121 -5.95 15.16 12.47
C LEU A 121 -5.92 15.95 13.78
N ARG A 122 -6.41 15.37 14.89
CA ARG A 122 -6.34 16.00 16.23
C ARG A 122 -4.91 16.19 16.71
N ASN A 123 -3.99 15.28 16.33
CA ASN A 123 -2.56 15.41 16.55
C ASN A 123 -1.87 16.39 15.58
N LYS A 124 -2.66 17.16 14.79
CA LYS A 124 -2.20 18.25 13.92
C LYS A 124 -1.23 17.77 12.83
N CYS A 125 -1.45 16.59 12.28
CA CYS A 125 -0.70 16.15 11.11
C CYS A 125 -0.85 17.15 9.96
N LYS A 126 0.19 17.28 9.15
CA LYS A 126 0.24 18.22 8.01
C LYS A 126 -0.14 17.56 6.68
N LYS A 127 -0.08 16.25 6.64
CA LYS A 127 -0.40 15.40 5.49
C LYS A 127 -0.83 14.02 6.00
N LEU A 128 -1.72 13.36 5.28
CA LEU A 128 -2.11 11.98 5.52
C LEU A 128 -1.68 11.10 4.36
N ILE A 129 -1.07 9.97 4.65
CA ILE A 129 -0.84 8.86 3.73
C ILE A 129 -1.66 7.69 4.25
N VAL A 130 -2.57 7.15 3.43
CA VAL A 130 -3.42 6.02 3.80
C VAL A 130 -3.16 4.86 2.86
N GLY A 131 -2.63 3.77 3.39
CA GLY A 131 -2.40 2.52 2.65
C GLY A 131 -3.63 1.62 2.67
N LEU A 132 -4.02 1.08 1.51
CA LEU A 132 -5.24 0.28 1.32
C LEU A 132 -5.02 -1.24 1.31
N GLY A 133 -3.78 -1.71 1.46
CA GLY A 133 -3.46 -3.14 1.42
C GLY A 133 -4.07 -3.92 2.61
N GLY A 134 -4.27 -5.22 2.42
CA GLY A 134 -4.67 -6.16 3.49
C GLY A 134 -6.12 -6.06 3.99
N SER A 135 -7.00 -5.34 3.31
CA SER A 135 -8.37 -5.04 3.78
C SER A 135 -9.29 -6.26 3.92
N ALA A 136 -10.14 -6.24 4.95
CA ALA A 136 -11.21 -7.23 5.20
C ALA A 136 -12.62 -6.75 4.81
N THR A 137 -12.76 -5.49 4.35
CA THR A 137 -14.04 -4.79 4.19
C THR A 137 -14.50 -4.68 2.74
N ASN A 138 -15.81 -4.46 2.53
CA ASN A 138 -16.40 -4.26 1.21
C ASN A 138 -17.63 -3.34 1.30
N GLU A 139 -17.42 -2.11 1.83
CA GLU A 139 -18.50 -1.14 2.06
C GLU A 139 -18.17 0.27 1.54
N GLY A 140 -17.18 0.38 0.65
CA GLY A 140 -16.88 1.64 -0.05
C GLY A 140 -16.30 2.76 0.82
N GLY A 141 -15.74 2.44 1.99
CA GLY A 141 -15.19 3.45 2.92
C GLY A 141 -16.26 4.22 3.71
N CYS A 142 -17.52 3.75 3.68
CA CYS A 142 -18.63 4.41 4.39
C CYS A 142 -18.43 4.46 5.90
N GLY A 143 -17.84 3.40 6.50
CA GLY A 143 -17.53 3.36 7.93
C GLY A 143 -16.54 4.46 8.31
N ALA A 144 -15.44 4.60 7.55
CA ALA A 144 -14.46 5.67 7.78
C ALA A 144 -15.08 7.06 7.61
N ALA A 145 -15.92 7.23 6.61
CA ALA A 145 -16.64 8.47 6.38
C ALA A 145 -17.59 8.80 7.54
N ALA A 146 -18.32 7.81 8.06
CA ALA A 146 -19.20 7.97 9.20
C ALA A 146 -18.44 8.38 10.48
N ALA A 147 -17.29 7.76 10.74
CA ALA A 147 -16.43 8.11 11.88
C ALA A 147 -15.93 9.55 11.82
N LEU A 148 -15.82 10.11 10.61
CA LEU A 148 -15.37 11.49 10.35
C LEU A 148 -16.52 12.48 10.15
N GLY A 149 -17.77 12.07 10.45
CA GLY A 149 -18.93 12.97 10.52
C GLY A 149 -19.83 12.99 9.29
N VAL A 150 -19.59 12.14 8.28
CA VAL A 150 -20.56 11.94 7.19
C VAL A 150 -21.76 11.14 7.70
N ARG A 151 -22.96 11.58 7.40
CA ARG A 151 -24.19 10.88 7.78
C ARG A 151 -24.77 10.14 6.58
N PHE A 152 -25.00 8.83 6.74
CA PHE A 152 -25.73 8.00 5.80
C PHE A 152 -27.16 7.86 6.31
N ILE A 153 -28.13 8.17 5.48
CA ILE A 153 -29.55 8.28 5.85
C ILE A 153 -30.34 7.26 5.04
N ASN A 154 -31.17 6.47 5.73
CA ASN A 154 -32.03 5.49 5.09
C ASN A 154 -33.38 6.09 4.62
N SER A 155 -34.24 5.29 3.96
CA SER A 155 -35.55 5.72 3.46
C SER A 155 -36.52 6.17 4.57
N LYS A 156 -36.24 5.84 5.85
CA LYS A 156 -37.02 6.28 7.01
C LYS A 156 -36.49 7.56 7.64
N ASN A 157 -35.49 8.19 7.02
CA ASN A 157 -34.81 9.36 7.55
C ASN A 157 -34.00 9.10 8.85
N GLU A 158 -33.55 7.85 9.05
CA GLU A 158 -32.71 7.46 10.17
C GLU A 158 -31.24 7.39 9.72
N SER A 159 -30.32 7.91 10.57
CA SER A 159 -28.89 7.81 10.32
C SER A 159 -28.35 6.44 10.77
N PHE A 160 -27.44 5.86 9.99
CA PHE A 160 -26.80 4.59 10.30
C PHE A 160 -25.37 4.53 9.76
N VAL A 161 -24.58 3.57 10.22
CA VAL A 161 -23.23 3.27 9.67
C VAL A 161 -23.39 2.10 8.71
N PRO A 162 -23.18 2.30 7.40
CA PRO A 162 -23.32 1.24 6.42
C PRO A 162 -22.23 0.16 6.57
N VAL A 163 -22.63 -1.07 6.29
CA VAL A 163 -21.75 -2.22 6.02
C VAL A 163 -22.15 -2.80 4.66
N GLY A 164 -21.39 -3.74 4.13
CA GLY A 164 -21.61 -4.27 2.77
C GLY A 164 -23.07 -4.63 2.46
N GLU A 165 -23.75 -5.36 3.36
CA GLU A 165 -25.14 -5.79 3.16
C GLU A 165 -26.19 -4.66 3.25
N THR A 166 -25.82 -3.52 3.88
CA THR A 166 -26.74 -2.38 4.10
C THR A 166 -26.45 -1.19 3.18
N LEU A 167 -25.47 -1.28 2.26
CA LEU A 167 -25.23 -0.23 1.27
C LEU A 167 -26.47 0.11 0.44
N LYS A 168 -27.29 -0.90 0.13
CA LYS A 168 -28.59 -0.76 -0.59
C LYS A 168 -29.61 0.10 0.13
N ASP A 169 -29.46 0.29 1.45
CA ASP A 169 -30.40 1.02 2.30
C ASP A 169 -30.07 2.53 2.37
N ILE A 170 -28.96 2.97 1.77
CA ILE A 170 -28.56 4.36 1.69
C ILE A 170 -29.55 5.10 0.77
N ALA A 171 -30.33 6.03 1.34
CA ALA A 171 -31.24 6.91 0.58
C ALA A 171 -30.63 8.30 0.34
N ALA A 172 -29.75 8.77 1.27
CA ALA A 172 -29.05 10.04 1.12
C ALA A 172 -27.71 10.05 1.86
N ILE A 173 -26.79 10.89 1.41
CA ILE A 173 -25.49 11.15 2.04
C ILE A 173 -25.40 12.64 2.38
N ASP A 174 -25.19 12.94 3.66
CA ASP A 174 -24.99 14.30 4.14
C ASP A 174 -23.56 14.44 4.71
N ALA A 175 -22.71 15.11 3.94
CA ALA A 175 -21.32 15.40 4.31
C ALA A 175 -21.15 16.77 5.00
N SER A 176 -22.22 17.46 5.36
CA SER A 176 -22.14 18.79 5.98
C SER A 176 -21.43 18.78 7.34
N GLY A 177 -21.51 17.65 8.07
CA GLY A 177 -20.89 17.45 9.37
C GLY A 177 -19.47 16.87 9.33
N ILE A 178 -18.87 16.70 8.14
CA ILE A 178 -17.54 16.14 8.03
C ILE A 178 -16.49 16.97 8.78
N ASN A 179 -15.52 16.30 9.42
CA ASN A 179 -14.44 16.96 10.15
C ASN A 179 -13.76 18.03 9.25
N PRO A 180 -13.82 19.32 9.62
CA PRO A 180 -13.35 20.41 8.77
C PRO A 180 -11.84 20.35 8.48
N LEU A 181 -11.04 19.75 9.36
CA LEU A 181 -9.60 19.58 9.16
C LEU A 181 -9.25 18.76 7.91
N LEU A 182 -10.15 17.90 7.45
CA LEU A 182 -9.97 17.15 6.19
C LEU A 182 -9.89 18.05 4.94
N ARG A 183 -10.34 19.29 5.02
CA ARG A 183 -10.24 20.27 3.92
C ARG A 183 -8.88 20.95 3.88
N GLU A 184 -8.16 20.94 4.99
CA GLU A 184 -6.89 21.65 5.17
C GLU A 184 -5.69 20.73 5.01
N VAL A 185 -5.87 19.43 5.27
CA VAL A 185 -4.80 18.41 5.27
C VAL A 185 -4.82 17.62 3.96
N PRO A 186 -3.77 17.67 3.13
CA PRO A 186 -3.67 16.84 1.93
C PRO A 186 -3.69 15.36 2.28
N ILE A 187 -4.44 14.58 1.51
CA ILE A 187 -4.56 13.13 1.70
C ILE A 187 -4.11 12.41 0.44
N VAL A 188 -3.16 11.52 0.58
CA VAL A 188 -2.71 10.59 -0.46
C VAL A 188 -3.12 9.18 -0.06
N THR A 189 -3.77 8.47 -0.95
CA THR A 189 -4.14 7.08 -0.76
C THR A 189 -3.25 6.19 -1.63
N MET A 190 -2.46 5.33 -0.99
CA MET A 190 -1.60 4.36 -1.68
C MET A 190 -2.45 3.24 -2.26
N CYS A 191 -2.43 3.12 -3.60
CA CYS A 191 -3.26 2.18 -4.35
C CYS A 191 -2.50 1.68 -5.59
N ASP A 192 -2.11 0.41 -5.59
CA ASP A 192 -1.32 -0.22 -6.68
C ASP A 192 -2.19 -0.97 -7.70
N ILE A 193 -3.51 -0.82 -7.63
CA ILE A 193 -4.45 -1.45 -8.54
C ILE A 193 -5.28 -0.40 -9.27
N ASP A 194 -5.73 -0.74 -10.46
CA ASP A 194 -6.56 0.09 -11.34
C ASP A 194 -8.02 -0.39 -11.45
N ASN A 195 -8.39 -1.40 -10.65
CA ASN A 195 -9.73 -1.99 -10.67
C ASN A 195 -10.82 -0.92 -10.45
N PRO A 196 -11.89 -0.92 -11.27
CA PRO A 196 -13.06 -0.05 -11.08
C PRO A 196 -13.84 -0.49 -9.84
N LEU A 197 -14.80 0.32 -9.41
CA LEU A 197 -15.60 0.04 -8.21
C LEU A 197 -16.41 -1.24 -8.34
N CYS A 198 -17.11 -1.44 -9.47
CA CYS A 198 -18.09 -2.49 -9.70
C CYS A 198 -17.81 -3.28 -10.98
N GLY A 199 -18.58 -4.38 -11.15
CA GLY A 199 -18.56 -5.23 -12.33
C GLY A 199 -17.56 -6.38 -12.23
N PRO A 200 -17.29 -7.11 -13.33
CA PRO A 200 -16.49 -8.35 -13.31
C PRO A 200 -15.03 -8.13 -12.90
N HIS A 201 -14.53 -6.90 -13.01
CA HIS A 201 -13.19 -6.50 -12.57
C HIS A 201 -13.25 -5.57 -11.34
N GLY A 202 -14.42 -5.40 -10.71
CA GLY A 202 -14.65 -4.53 -9.57
C GLY A 202 -14.23 -5.13 -8.24
N ALA A 203 -14.40 -4.32 -7.19
CA ALA A 203 -14.01 -4.63 -5.82
C ALA A 203 -14.52 -5.99 -5.32
N SER A 204 -15.81 -6.23 -5.45
CA SER A 204 -16.48 -7.43 -4.92
C SER A 204 -16.11 -8.67 -5.69
N ALA A 205 -16.10 -8.59 -7.03
CA ALA A 205 -15.82 -9.74 -7.91
C ALA A 205 -14.38 -10.25 -7.75
N VAL A 206 -13.41 -9.32 -7.70
CA VAL A 206 -11.98 -9.68 -7.67
C VAL A 206 -11.51 -10.00 -6.26
N PHE A 207 -11.90 -9.21 -5.27
CA PHE A 207 -11.34 -9.28 -3.92
C PHE A 207 -12.31 -9.83 -2.86
N GLY A 208 -13.60 -10.01 -3.19
CA GLY A 208 -14.62 -10.56 -2.29
C GLY A 208 -14.33 -11.99 -1.81
N PRO A 209 -13.91 -12.93 -2.69
CA PRO A 209 -13.65 -14.31 -2.31
C PRO A 209 -12.67 -14.47 -1.15
N GLN A 210 -11.54 -13.74 -1.16
CA GLN A 210 -10.56 -13.79 -0.08
C GLN A 210 -11.08 -13.21 1.25
N LYS A 211 -12.15 -12.41 1.20
CA LYS A 211 -12.83 -11.82 2.36
C LYS A 211 -14.03 -12.65 2.83
N GLY A 212 -14.23 -13.85 2.26
CA GLY A 212 -15.26 -14.80 2.65
C GLY A 212 -16.58 -14.64 1.90
N ALA A 213 -16.65 -13.84 0.83
CA ALA A 213 -17.85 -13.69 0.03
C ALA A 213 -18.02 -14.87 -0.95
N ASP A 214 -19.16 -15.54 -0.91
CA ASP A 214 -19.60 -16.47 -1.94
C ASP A 214 -20.22 -15.73 -3.16
N GLU A 215 -20.60 -16.47 -4.20
CA GLU A 215 -21.16 -15.87 -5.43
C GLU A 215 -22.41 -15.01 -5.18
N GLY A 216 -23.27 -15.42 -4.26
CA GLY A 216 -24.47 -14.66 -3.88
C GLY A 216 -24.13 -13.37 -3.17
N CYS A 217 -23.20 -13.46 -2.23
CA CYS A 217 -22.67 -12.33 -1.48
C CYS A 217 -21.95 -11.34 -2.43
N ILE A 218 -21.11 -11.83 -3.36
CA ILE A 218 -20.41 -10.99 -4.35
C ILE A 218 -21.42 -10.16 -5.16
N LYS A 219 -22.49 -10.77 -5.67
CA LYS A 219 -23.51 -10.04 -6.45
C LYS A 219 -24.21 -8.98 -5.61
N MET A 220 -24.53 -9.29 -4.35
CA MET A 220 -25.16 -8.36 -3.42
C MET A 220 -24.25 -7.19 -3.10
N LEU A 221 -22.96 -7.44 -2.82
CA LEU A 221 -21.97 -6.43 -2.51
C LEU A 221 -21.69 -5.52 -3.72
N ASP A 222 -21.58 -6.09 -4.92
CA ASP A 222 -21.37 -5.33 -6.16
C ASP A 222 -22.54 -4.39 -6.44
N ALA A 223 -23.78 -4.89 -6.32
CA ALA A 223 -24.99 -4.07 -6.45
C ALA A 223 -25.06 -2.97 -5.38
N GLY A 224 -24.62 -3.27 -4.14
CA GLY A 224 -24.57 -2.29 -3.05
C GLY A 224 -23.56 -1.17 -3.33
N LEU A 225 -22.36 -1.50 -3.80
CA LEU A 225 -21.35 -0.52 -4.19
C LEU A 225 -21.81 0.33 -5.38
N TYR A 226 -22.49 -0.28 -6.37
CA TYR A 226 -23.07 0.45 -7.48
C TYR A 226 -24.12 1.46 -6.99
N HIS A 227 -25.05 1.02 -6.16
CA HIS A 227 -26.06 1.89 -5.56
C HIS A 227 -25.43 3.06 -4.78
N MET A 228 -24.44 2.76 -3.92
CA MET A 228 -23.69 3.80 -3.20
C MET A 228 -23.05 4.81 -4.15
N SER A 229 -22.46 4.37 -5.26
CA SER A 229 -21.82 5.28 -6.22
C SER A 229 -22.80 6.26 -6.87
N GLU A 230 -24.02 5.80 -7.17
CA GLU A 230 -25.09 6.65 -7.69
C GLU A 230 -25.51 7.73 -6.68
N ILE A 231 -25.61 7.35 -5.39
CA ILE A 231 -25.92 8.30 -4.33
C ILE A 231 -24.77 9.30 -4.11
N ILE A 232 -23.51 8.84 -4.13
CA ILE A 232 -22.32 9.71 -4.07
C ILE A 232 -22.35 10.73 -5.23
N LYS A 233 -22.64 10.25 -6.46
CA LYS A 233 -22.72 11.14 -7.62
C LYS A 233 -23.82 12.19 -7.47
N ARG A 234 -24.98 11.80 -6.99
CA ARG A 234 -26.13 12.68 -6.79
C ARG A 234 -25.89 13.73 -5.69
N ASP A 235 -25.39 13.29 -4.51
CA ASP A 235 -25.35 14.11 -3.30
C ASP A 235 -24.04 14.87 -3.12
N LEU A 236 -22.92 14.33 -3.66
CA LEU A 236 -21.58 14.90 -3.50
C LEU A 236 -20.96 15.40 -4.81
N ASP A 237 -21.64 15.20 -5.95
CA ASP A 237 -21.14 15.54 -7.30
C ASP A 237 -19.77 14.90 -7.63
N LYS A 238 -19.58 13.64 -7.19
CA LYS A 238 -18.37 12.85 -7.42
C LYS A 238 -18.69 11.57 -8.19
N ASP A 239 -18.00 11.32 -9.31
CA ASP A 239 -18.14 10.08 -10.07
C ASP A 239 -16.97 9.14 -9.76
N VAL A 240 -17.23 8.10 -8.98
CA VAL A 240 -16.21 7.13 -8.56
C VAL A 240 -16.37 5.75 -9.19
N LEU A 241 -17.41 5.54 -9.98
CA LEU A 241 -17.74 4.22 -10.53
C LEU A 241 -16.61 3.65 -11.39
N ASN A 242 -16.06 4.48 -12.29
CA ASN A 242 -15.01 4.11 -13.24
C ASN A 242 -13.65 4.72 -12.90
N LEU A 243 -13.50 5.34 -11.72
CA LEU A 243 -12.23 5.89 -11.29
C LEU A 243 -11.22 4.74 -11.12
N PRO A 244 -10.04 4.74 -11.80
CA PRO A 244 -9.02 3.74 -11.59
C PRO A 244 -8.62 3.65 -10.12
N GLY A 245 -8.62 2.43 -9.56
CA GLY A 245 -8.33 2.20 -8.15
C GLY A 245 -9.52 2.38 -7.20
N SER A 246 -10.69 2.81 -7.69
CA SER A 246 -11.87 2.96 -6.82
C SER A 246 -12.31 1.64 -6.19
N GLY A 247 -12.06 0.51 -6.85
CA GLY A 247 -12.35 -0.83 -6.33
C GLY A 247 -11.38 -1.32 -5.26
N ALA A 248 -10.28 -0.62 -5.02
CA ALA A 248 -9.31 -1.01 -3.99
C ALA A 248 -9.98 -1.12 -2.61
N ALA A 249 -9.55 -2.13 -1.86
CA ALA A 249 -9.99 -2.34 -0.48
C ALA A 249 -11.53 -2.37 -0.31
N GLY A 250 -12.21 -3.07 -1.23
CA GLY A 250 -13.67 -3.20 -1.15
C GLY A 250 -14.41 -1.89 -1.41
N GLY A 251 -13.89 -1.08 -2.31
CA GLY A 251 -14.43 0.22 -2.68
C GLY A 251 -13.92 1.40 -1.85
N MET A 252 -13.04 1.15 -0.86
CA MET A 252 -12.50 2.24 -0.04
C MET A 252 -11.69 3.24 -0.88
N GLY A 253 -11.01 2.81 -1.96
CA GLY A 253 -10.36 3.73 -2.90
C GLY A 253 -11.33 4.78 -3.45
N GLY A 254 -12.52 4.37 -3.86
CA GLY A 254 -13.60 5.27 -4.27
C GLY A 254 -14.09 6.18 -3.13
N GLY A 255 -14.26 5.62 -1.93
CA GLY A 255 -14.64 6.37 -0.74
C GLY A 255 -13.62 7.44 -0.35
N MET A 256 -12.33 7.12 -0.38
CA MET A 256 -11.26 8.07 -0.11
C MET A 256 -11.27 9.25 -1.08
N ALA A 257 -11.52 8.97 -2.36
CA ALA A 257 -11.65 10.03 -3.37
C ALA A 257 -12.93 10.85 -3.17
N ALA A 258 -14.07 10.20 -2.88
CA ALA A 258 -15.37 10.86 -2.78
C ALA A 258 -15.51 11.69 -1.50
N PHE A 259 -15.29 11.08 -0.34
CA PHE A 259 -15.55 11.68 0.96
C PHE A 259 -14.42 12.60 1.42
N PHE A 260 -13.17 12.26 1.13
CA PHE A 260 -11.99 12.93 1.69
C PHE A 260 -11.16 13.68 0.65
N ASN A 261 -11.62 13.71 -0.60
CA ASN A 261 -10.90 14.35 -1.71
C ASN A 261 -9.43 13.89 -1.84
N SER A 262 -9.20 12.63 -1.50
CA SER A 262 -7.86 12.03 -1.54
C SER A 262 -7.40 11.76 -2.98
N THR A 263 -6.11 11.93 -3.22
CA THR A 263 -5.47 11.53 -4.48
C THR A 263 -5.06 10.05 -4.38
N LEU A 264 -5.55 9.23 -5.31
CA LEU A 264 -5.07 7.85 -5.44
C LEU A 264 -3.73 7.85 -6.17
N GLN A 265 -2.71 7.25 -5.57
CA GLN A 265 -1.34 7.25 -6.10
C GLN A 265 -0.69 5.88 -5.88
N PRO A 266 0.13 5.37 -6.83
CA PRO A 266 0.90 4.16 -6.61
C PRO A 266 1.76 4.24 -5.34
N GLY A 267 1.84 3.11 -4.62
CA GLY A 267 2.58 3.04 -3.36
C GLY A 267 4.02 3.47 -3.51
N ILE A 268 4.70 2.96 -4.53
CA ILE A 268 6.11 3.31 -4.78
C ILE A 268 6.28 4.82 -5.05
N GLU A 269 5.39 5.46 -5.81
CA GLU A 269 5.49 6.90 -6.06
C GLU A 269 5.33 7.69 -4.76
N THR A 270 4.39 7.26 -3.89
CA THR A 270 4.19 7.87 -2.57
C THR A 270 5.42 7.74 -1.68
N VAL A 271 6.06 6.56 -1.66
CA VAL A 271 7.32 6.35 -0.92
C VAL A 271 8.40 7.27 -1.45
N LEU A 272 8.65 7.25 -2.78
CA LEU A 272 9.71 8.04 -3.41
C LEU A 272 9.53 9.56 -3.22
N ASP A 273 8.28 10.04 -3.23
CA ASP A 273 7.97 11.44 -2.92
C ASP A 273 8.25 11.78 -1.46
N THR A 274 7.86 10.90 -0.54
CA THR A 274 7.97 11.13 0.90
C THR A 274 9.42 11.10 1.38
N VAL A 275 10.27 10.22 0.81
CA VAL A 275 11.71 10.17 1.12
C VAL A 275 12.54 11.20 0.34
N HIS A 276 11.89 12.08 -0.45
CA HIS A 276 12.57 13.03 -1.33
C HIS A 276 13.63 12.36 -2.22
N PHE A 277 13.25 11.26 -2.85
CA PHE A 277 14.17 10.37 -3.58
C PHE A 277 15.07 11.10 -4.59
N ASN A 278 14.58 12.14 -5.27
CA ASN A 278 15.38 12.88 -6.22
C ASN A 278 16.63 13.52 -5.58
N ASN A 279 16.53 13.95 -4.30
CA ASN A 279 17.66 14.50 -3.55
C ASN A 279 18.64 13.38 -3.16
N LEU A 280 18.14 12.18 -2.87
CA LEU A 280 18.97 11.02 -2.54
C LEU A 280 19.80 10.52 -3.72
N LEU A 281 19.35 10.75 -4.96
CA LEU A 281 20.09 10.40 -6.18
C LEU A 281 21.39 11.22 -6.34
N GLU A 282 21.48 12.40 -5.71
CA GLU A 282 22.67 13.21 -5.78
C GLU A 282 23.86 12.49 -5.12
N GLY A 283 24.90 12.25 -5.94
CA GLY A 283 26.10 11.54 -5.53
C GLY A 283 25.94 10.03 -5.32
N ALA A 284 24.79 9.45 -5.66
CA ALA A 284 24.59 8.01 -5.62
C ALA A 284 25.35 7.31 -6.76
N ASP A 285 26.10 6.25 -6.41
CA ASP A 285 26.85 5.43 -7.36
C ASP A 285 26.04 4.25 -7.88
N LEU A 286 25.07 3.76 -7.09
CA LEU A 286 24.29 2.57 -7.39
C LEU A 286 22.95 2.60 -6.64
N ILE A 287 21.91 2.07 -7.30
CA ILE A 287 20.65 1.73 -6.67
C ILE A 287 20.49 0.20 -6.74
N ILE A 288 20.12 -0.43 -5.62
CA ILE A 288 19.70 -1.82 -5.59
C ILE A 288 18.24 -1.83 -5.16
N SER A 289 17.38 -2.26 -6.06
CA SER A 289 15.97 -2.50 -5.80
C SER A 289 15.66 -4.00 -5.89
N GLY A 290 14.49 -4.43 -5.44
CA GLY A 290 14.12 -5.84 -5.49
C GLY A 290 12.64 -6.05 -5.27
N GLU A 291 12.17 -7.22 -5.68
CA GLU A 291 10.81 -7.72 -5.46
C GLU A 291 10.79 -9.25 -5.55
N GLY A 292 9.74 -9.89 -5.02
CA GLY A 292 9.65 -11.34 -5.03
C GLY A 292 9.68 -11.96 -6.42
N LYS A 293 9.10 -11.28 -7.43
CA LYS A 293 9.14 -11.70 -8.83
C LYS A 293 9.02 -10.49 -9.74
N ILE A 294 9.93 -10.39 -10.71
CA ILE A 294 9.82 -9.42 -11.80
C ILE A 294 9.18 -10.08 -13.03
N ASP A 295 8.07 -9.52 -13.51
CA ASP A 295 7.33 -9.98 -14.69
C ASP A 295 6.54 -8.83 -15.35
N THR A 296 5.63 -9.17 -16.27
CA THR A 296 4.80 -8.18 -16.97
C THR A 296 3.90 -7.33 -16.05
N GLN A 297 3.58 -7.82 -14.84
CA GLN A 297 2.83 -7.03 -13.85
C GLN A 297 3.73 -5.98 -13.20
N SER A 298 5.01 -6.30 -12.97
CA SER A 298 6.00 -5.34 -12.45
C SER A 298 6.14 -4.13 -13.37
N LEU A 299 6.02 -4.33 -14.69
CA LEU A 299 6.08 -3.27 -15.70
C LEU A 299 4.94 -2.23 -15.59
N ARG A 300 3.89 -2.51 -14.85
CA ARG A 300 2.80 -1.55 -14.58
C ARG A 300 3.16 -0.49 -13.52
N GLY A 301 4.42 -0.47 -13.05
CA GLY A 301 4.91 0.56 -12.13
C GLY A 301 5.03 0.10 -10.68
N LYS A 302 5.25 -1.21 -10.44
CA LYS A 302 5.65 -1.71 -9.12
C LYS A 302 7.05 -1.19 -8.73
N VAL A 303 7.54 -1.58 -7.56
CA VAL A 303 8.70 -0.99 -6.89
C VAL A 303 9.91 -0.85 -7.81
N VAL A 304 10.40 -1.94 -8.40
CA VAL A 304 11.61 -1.92 -9.24
C VAL A 304 11.48 -0.95 -10.41
N ILE A 305 10.34 -0.98 -11.11
CA ILE A 305 10.11 -0.15 -12.28
C ILE A 305 9.82 1.31 -11.91
N GLY A 306 9.10 1.56 -10.83
CA GLY A 306 8.88 2.93 -10.32
C GLY A 306 10.19 3.62 -9.97
N VAL A 307 11.06 2.93 -9.24
CA VAL A 307 12.41 3.42 -8.92
C VAL A 307 13.24 3.64 -10.18
N ALA A 308 13.23 2.66 -11.11
CA ALA A 308 14.01 2.74 -12.35
C ALA A 308 13.61 3.96 -13.20
N ARG A 309 12.32 4.22 -13.38
CA ARG A 309 11.80 5.38 -14.12
C ARG A 309 12.29 6.70 -13.54
N ARG A 310 12.30 6.83 -12.22
CA ARG A 310 12.79 8.03 -11.54
C ARG A 310 14.32 8.17 -11.65
N ALA A 311 15.03 7.08 -11.42
CA ALA A 311 16.50 7.04 -11.50
C ALA A 311 17.04 7.27 -12.90
N LYS A 312 16.31 6.87 -13.96
CA LYS A 312 16.73 6.97 -15.35
C LYS A 312 17.18 8.37 -15.76
N LYS A 313 16.53 9.42 -15.21
CA LYS A 313 16.88 10.82 -15.52
C LYS A 313 18.22 11.25 -14.90
N SER A 314 18.67 10.60 -13.85
CA SER A 314 19.91 10.92 -13.13
C SER A 314 21.10 10.07 -13.56
N SER A 315 20.90 9.14 -14.49
CA SER A 315 21.94 8.21 -14.99
C SER A 315 22.59 7.35 -13.90
N VAL A 316 21.97 7.20 -12.73
CA VAL A 316 22.44 6.30 -11.67
C VAL A 316 22.03 4.88 -12.05
N PRO A 317 22.98 3.92 -12.14
CA PRO A 317 22.65 2.54 -12.49
C PRO A 317 21.75 1.90 -11.43
N LEU A 318 20.76 1.12 -11.88
CA LEU A 318 19.86 0.37 -11.02
C LEU A 318 19.99 -1.14 -11.27
N ILE A 319 20.29 -1.87 -10.23
CA ILE A 319 20.26 -3.34 -10.22
C ILE A 319 18.98 -3.82 -9.53
N ALA A 320 18.25 -4.73 -10.18
CA ALA A 320 17.13 -5.44 -9.60
C ALA A 320 17.61 -6.80 -9.07
N VAL A 321 17.40 -7.06 -7.77
CA VAL A 321 17.64 -8.35 -7.14
C VAL A 321 16.29 -8.95 -6.77
N VAL A 322 15.95 -10.09 -7.37
CA VAL A 322 14.58 -10.62 -7.34
C VAL A 322 14.54 -12.10 -6.96
N GLY A 323 13.41 -12.54 -6.41
CA GLY A 323 13.19 -13.96 -6.13
C GLY A 323 13.10 -14.78 -7.42
N ASP A 324 12.31 -14.32 -8.39
CA ASP A 324 12.09 -15.03 -9.66
C ASP A 324 12.05 -14.04 -10.84
N ILE A 325 12.40 -14.52 -12.02
CA ILE A 325 12.42 -13.75 -13.27
C ILE A 325 11.40 -14.37 -14.23
N GLY A 326 10.34 -13.63 -14.53
CA GLY A 326 9.31 -14.02 -15.48
C GLY A 326 9.71 -13.80 -16.94
N SER A 327 8.76 -13.95 -17.85
CA SER A 327 8.90 -13.63 -19.27
C SER A 327 8.84 -12.10 -19.52
N ASP A 328 9.26 -11.70 -20.71
CA ASP A 328 9.09 -10.34 -21.25
C ASP A 328 9.76 -9.21 -20.45
N ILE A 329 10.87 -9.52 -19.77
CA ILE A 329 11.62 -8.55 -18.94
C ILE A 329 12.40 -7.49 -19.73
N GLN A 330 12.47 -7.60 -21.05
CA GLN A 330 13.21 -6.64 -21.91
C GLN A 330 12.77 -5.20 -21.69
N LYS A 331 11.48 -4.99 -21.45
CA LYS A 331 10.92 -3.67 -21.13
C LYS A 331 11.45 -3.08 -19.84
N ALA A 332 11.90 -3.90 -18.87
CA ALA A 332 12.51 -3.41 -17.64
C ALA A 332 13.82 -2.64 -17.93
N TYR A 333 14.61 -3.12 -18.89
CA TYR A 333 15.82 -2.41 -19.33
C TYR A 333 15.49 -1.09 -20.04
N GLU A 334 14.42 -1.07 -20.83
CA GLU A 334 13.91 0.16 -21.46
C GLU A 334 13.45 1.19 -20.42
N GLU A 335 12.93 0.73 -19.26
CA GLU A 335 12.50 1.58 -18.15
C GLU A 335 13.67 2.08 -17.29
N GLY A 336 14.89 1.58 -17.47
CA GLY A 336 16.10 2.07 -16.80
C GLY A 336 16.78 1.08 -15.86
N VAL A 337 16.30 -0.17 -15.79
CA VAL A 337 17.01 -1.23 -15.06
C VAL A 337 18.30 -1.57 -15.80
N THR A 338 19.43 -1.63 -15.09
CA THR A 338 20.74 -1.90 -15.67
C THR A 338 21.11 -3.39 -15.62
N GLY A 339 20.62 -4.11 -14.62
CA GLY A 339 20.85 -5.54 -14.48
C GLY A 339 19.79 -6.19 -13.60
N ILE A 340 19.46 -7.46 -13.87
CA ILE A 340 18.47 -8.24 -13.11
C ILE A 340 19.15 -9.52 -12.64
N PHE A 341 19.13 -9.77 -11.33
CA PHE A 341 19.74 -10.92 -10.69
C PHE A 341 18.72 -11.67 -9.84
N SER A 342 18.57 -12.99 -10.09
CA SER A 342 17.75 -13.84 -9.23
C SER A 342 18.55 -14.34 -8.03
N ILE A 343 17.92 -14.38 -6.86
CA ILE A 343 18.47 -15.05 -5.68
C ILE A 343 18.32 -16.58 -5.77
N ASN A 344 17.48 -17.10 -6.68
CA ASN A 344 17.29 -18.53 -6.87
C ASN A 344 18.51 -19.14 -7.56
N ARG A 345 19.45 -19.64 -6.75
CA ARG A 345 20.74 -20.17 -7.22
C ARG A 345 20.68 -21.66 -7.58
N VAL A 346 19.60 -22.34 -7.23
CA VAL A 346 19.39 -23.76 -7.43
C VAL A 346 17.97 -24.05 -7.91
N ALA A 347 17.83 -25.10 -8.70
CA ALA A 347 16.53 -25.55 -9.18
C ALA A 347 15.87 -26.48 -8.13
N LEU A 348 15.15 -25.90 -7.20
CA LEU A 348 14.43 -26.61 -6.13
C LEU A 348 12.98 -26.12 -6.07
N PRO A 349 12.04 -26.94 -5.51
CA PRO A 349 10.68 -26.49 -5.23
C PRO A 349 10.65 -25.30 -4.27
N TYR A 350 9.63 -24.44 -4.40
CA TYR A 350 9.49 -23.21 -3.62
C TYR A 350 9.63 -23.41 -2.11
N GLU A 351 9.03 -24.45 -1.55
CA GLU A 351 9.09 -24.75 -0.11
C GLU A 351 10.53 -25.00 0.40
N GLN A 352 11.43 -25.44 -0.46
CA GLN A 352 12.85 -25.61 -0.13
C GLN A 352 13.66 -24.32 -0.39
N ILE A 353 13.34 -23.60 -1.47
CA ILE A 353 13.98 -22.33 -1.80
C ILE A 353 13.72 -21.29 -0.71
N LYS A 354 12.51 -21.22 -0.21
CA LYS A 354 12.10 -20.24 0.81
C LYS A 354 12.94 -20.36 2.10
N LEU A 355 13.37 -21.58 2.48
CA LEU A 355 14.16 -21.80 3.70
C LEU A 355 15.59 -21.24 3.61
N ARG A 356 16.10 -21.07 2.40
CA ARG A 356 17.46 -20.59 2.12
C ARG A 356 17.49 -19.18 1.53
N ALA A 357 16.35 -18.54 1.35
CA ALA A 357 16.24 -17.28 0.63
C ALA A 357 17.13 -16.16 1.21
N LYS A 358 17.31 -16.10 2.54
CA LYS A 358 18.21 -15.13 3.21
C LYS A 358 19.67 -15.34 2.85
N ASP A 359 20.13 -16.58 2.88
CA ASP A 359 21.52 -16.94 2.54
C ASP A 359 21.77 -16.74 1.05
N ASP A 360 20.80 -17.11 0.21
CA ASP A 360 20.90 -16.92 -1.24
C ASP A 360 20.91 -15.44 -1.63
N LEU A 361 20.15 -14.59 -0.92
CA LEU A 361 20.21 -13.13 -1.08
C LEU A 361 21.60 -12.61 -0.72
N ARG A 362 22.13 -12.97 0.47
CA ARG A 362 23.49 -12.58 0.91
C ARG A 362 24.54 -12.95 -0.11
N LEU A 363 24.58 -14.21 -0.56
CA LEU A 363 25.52 -14.70 -1.55
C LEU A 363 25.39 -14.00 -2.91
N THR A 364 24.16 -13.62 -3.30
CA THR A 364 23.92 -12.91 -4.55
C THR A 364 24.49 -11.50 -4.48
N ILE A 365 24.25 -10.78 -3.39
CA ILE A 365 24.80 -9.44 -3.18
C ILE A 365 26.33 -9.50 -3.07
N ASP A 366 26.89 -10.44 -2.30
CA ASP A 366 28.35 -10.63 -2.21
C ASP A 366 28.98 -10.81 -3.59
N ASN A 367 28.41 -11.66 -4.45
CA ASN A 367 28.92 -11.85 -5.80
C ASN A 367 28.85 -10.58 -6.64
N ILE A 368 27.75 -9.83 -6.57
CA ILE A 368 27.58 -8.57 -7.29
C ILE A 368 28.62 -7.55 -6.81
N MET A 369 28.77 -7.38 -5.50
CA MET A 369 29.71 -6.42 -4.92
C MET A 369 31.16 -6.80 -5.20
N TYR A 370 31.50 -8.10 -5.09
CA TYR A 370 32.82 -8.60 -5.45
C TYR A 370 33.15 -8.32 -6.93
N PHE A 371 32.23 -8.65 -7.85
CA PHE A 371 32.39 -8.37 -9.28
C PHE A 371 32.61 -6.89 -9.55
N MET A 372 31.75 -6.02 -8.99
CA MET A 372 31.87 -4.58 -9.18
C MET A 372 33.18 -3.99 -8.63
N LYS A 373 33.71 -4.56 -7.55
CA LYS A 373 34.98 -4.14 -6.95
C LYS A 373 36.17 -4.40 -7.88
N HIS A 374 36.10 -5.45 -8.72
CA HIS A 374 37.18 -5.88 -9.60
C HIS A 374 37.03 -5.44 -11.07
N MET A 375 35.91 -4.77 -11.40
CA MET A 375 35.66 -4.21 -12.74
C MET A 375 36.28 -2.81 -12.96
N ARG A 376 36.96 -2.24 -11.95
CA ARG A 376 37.59 -0.91 -11.98
C ARG A 376 39.03 -0.97 -12.47
#